data_6a953ad6db7cf05aee3aa9c6526b30f7
#
_entry.id   6a953ad6db7cf05aee3aa9c6526b30f7
#
_cell.length_a   1.000
_cell.length_b   1.000
_cell.length_c   1.000
_cell.angle_alpha   90.00
_cell.angle_beta   90.00
_cell.angle_gamma   90.00
#
_symmetry.space_group_name_H-M   'P 1'
#
loop_
_entity.id
_entity.type
_entity.pdbx_description
1 polymer ?
#
loop_
_entity_poly.entity_id
_entity_poly.type
_entity_poly.pdbx_seq_one_letter_code
_entity_poly.pdbx_strand_id
1 'polypeptide(L)'
;MKARPPSLVLLVARQELLLAARSRWTLVFAAVFALLALGVSASGYILSGGYGFQDFARTSASLLQLVVLVVPLASLLMGVLALAPERGTAELLFSQPVSRRTILVGKLLGLFVALAAAELVGFGLAGILVFSTAGDEGGGGYALLVASAMLLTAAFLAIAALVAAGAVGRKRTRALAVALVVWFAAVILVDLTTLGVASLLPSTAASRLLVLSVLANPAGAVRTGALLGIEGTAAFGSASLAFLRFTRGPAGAAATAGSTIQAATERARRTAARRLSRVDL
;
A
#
# COMPACT_ATOMS: atom_id res chain seq x y z
N MET A 1 -31.66 11.10 -24.42
CA MET A 1 -30.66 11.45 -23.41
C MET A 1 -29.27 11.34 -24.05
N LYS A 2 -28.57 12.44 -24.35
CA LYS A 2 -27.18 12.40 -24.82
C LYS A 2 -26.30 12.08 -23.62
N ALA A 3 -25.69 10.89 -23.60
CA ALA A 3 -24.70 10.52 -22.61
C ALA A 3 -23.56 11.55 -22.65
N ARG A 4 -23.25 12.19 -21.51
CA ARG A 4 -22.06 13.06 -21.40
C ARG A 4 -20.82 12.21 -21.76
N PRO A 5 -19.92 12.72 -22.60
CA PRO A 5 -18.70 11.99 -22.93
C PRO A 5 -17.94 11.69 -21.63
N PRO A 6 -17.40 10.46 -21.46
CA PRO A 6 -16.62 10.11 -20.28
C PRO A 6 -15.45 11.08 -20.11
N SER A 7 -15.13 11.46 -18.89
CA SER A 7 -14.00 12.35 -18.64
C SER A 7 -12.71 11.71 -19.19
N LEU A 8 -11.81 12.51 -19.78
CA LEU A 8 -10.53 12.02 -20.32
C LEU A 8 -9.73 11.20 -19.30
N VAL A 9 -9.83 11.55 -18.01
CA VAL A 9 -9.22 10.77 -16.91
C VAL A 9 -9.76 9.34 -16.89
N LEU A 10 -11.08 9.17 -17.03
CA LEU A 10 -11.71 7.84 -16.99
C LEU A 10 -11.34 6.99 -18.21
N LEU A 11 -11.20 7.60 -19.38
CA LEU A 11 -10.74 6.91 -20.59
C LEU A 11 -9.30 6.39 -20.41
N VAL A 12 -8.40 7.24 -19.90
CA VAL A 12 -7.01 6.85 -19.62
C VAL A 12 -6.98 5.77 -18.53
N ALA A 13 -7.78 5.91 -17.47
CA ALA A 13 -7.85 4.90 -16.40
C ALA A 13 -8.34 3.55 -16.91
N ARG A 14 -9.37 3.53 -17.76
CA ARG A 14 -9.87 2.30 -18.39
C ARG A 14 -8.81 1.64 -19.28
N GLN A 15 -8.10 2.44 -20.09
CA GLN A 15 -7.01 1.93 -20.92
C GLN A 15 -5.91 1.31 -20.08
N GLU A 16 -5.45 2.00 -19.03
CA GLU A 16 -4.40 1.49 -18.14
C GLU A 16 -4.84 0.24 -17.38
N LEU A 17 -6.10 0.20 -16.91
CA LEU A 17 -6.68 -0.98 -16.27
C LEU A 17 -6.62 -2.20 -17.21
N LEU A 18 -7.03 -2.05 -18.49
CA LEU A 18 -6.99 -3.14 -19.45
C LEU A 18 -5.57 -3.60 -19.77
N LEU A 19 -4.62 -2.68 -19.85
CA LEU A 19 -3.20 -2.98 -20.02
C LEU A 19 -2.64 -3.73 -18.81
N ALA A 20 -2.91 -3.22 -17.61
CA ALA A 20 -2.46 -3.83 -16.36
C ALA A 20 -3.09 -5.22 -16.16
N ALA A 21 -4.39 -5.40 -16.39
CA ALA A 21 -5.07 -6.68 -16.27
C ALA A 21 -4.53 -7.77 -17.20
N ARG A 22 -4.01 -7.37 -18.38
CA ARG A 22 -3.36 -8.28 -19.35
C ARG A 22 -1.86 -8.43 -19.13
N SER A 23 -1.29 -7.67 -18.21
CA SER A 23 0.15 -7.70 -17.91
C SER A 23 0.51 -9.01 -17.20
N ARG A 24 1.54 -9.70 -17.72
CA ARG A 24 2.09 -10.89 -17.03
C ARG A 24 2.53 -10.60 -15.60
N TRP A 25 3.05 -9.40 -15.34
CA TRP A 25 3.48 -8.99 -14.01
C TRP A 25 2.32 -8.86 -13.03
N THR A 26 1.18 -8.30 -13.46
CA THR A 26 -0.02 -8.23 -12.62
C THR A 26 -0.59 -9.62 -12.33
N LEU A 27 -0.59 -10.51 -13.32
CA LEU A 27 -1.03 -11.89 -13.12
C LEU A 27 -0.09 -12.66 -12.18
N VAL A 28 1.22 -12.50 -12.33
CA VAL A 28 2.21 -13.08 -11.41
C VAL A 28 2.00 -12.54 -9.99
N PHE A 29 1.83 -11.23 -9.84
CA PHE A 29 1.52 -10.63 -8.54
C PHE A 29 0.25 -11.23 -7.93
N ALA A 30 -0.86 -11.27 -8.69
CA ALA A 30 -2.12 -11.83 -8.22
C ALA A 30 -1.97 -13.29 -7.78
N ALA A 31 -1.28 -14.11 -8.57
CA ALA A 31 -1.03 -15.52 -8.25
C ALA A 31 -0.16 -15.68 -7.01
N VAL A 32 0.96 -14.96 -6.94
CA VAL A 32 1.88 -15.01 -5.79
C VAL A 32 1.18 -14.51 -4.53
N PHE A 33 0.47 -13.38 -4.60
CA PHE A 33 -0.25 -12.83 -3.46
C PHE A 33 -1.35 -13.79 -2.97
N ALA A 34 -2.14 -14.38 -3.89
CA ALA A 34 -3.17 -15.34 -3.55
C ALA A 34 -2.59 -16.61 -2.91
N LEU A 35 -1.50 -17.16 -3.46
CA LEU A 35 -0.82 -18.33 -2.90
C LEU A 35 -0.26 -18.04 -1.51
N LEU A 36 0.37 -16.90 -1.30
CA LEU A 36 0.92 -16.52 -0.01
C LEU A 36 -0.20 -16.25 1.01
N ALA A 37 -1.27 -15.56 0.61
CA ALA A 37 -2.41 -15.30 1.47
C ALA A 37 -3.11 -16.60 1.89
N LEU A 38 -3.31 -17.54 0.95
CA LEU A 38 -3.83 -18.88 1.25
C LEU A 38 -2.88 -19.65 2.16
N GLY A 39 -1.58 -19.63 1.88
CA GLY A 39 -0.56 -20.32 2.69
C GLY A 39 -0.53 -19.84 4.12
N VAL A 40 -0.59 -18.51 4.33
CA VAL A 40 -0.66 -17.90 5.68
C VAL A 40 -1.97 -18.30 6.38
N SER A 41 -3.10 -18.24 5.68
CA SER A 41 -4.40 -18.62 6.25
C SER A 41 -4.46 -20.10 6.59
N ALA A 42 -3.94 -20.97 5.74
CA ALA A 42 -3.88 -22.41 5.99
C ALA A 42 -2.92 -22.76 7.14
N SER A 43 -1.77 -22.09 7.25
CA SER A 43 -0.84 -22.32 8.36
C SER A 43 -1.44 -21.93 9.71
N GLY A 44 -2.22 -20.84 9.76
CA GLY A 44 -2.97 -20.45 10.94
C GLY A 44 -3.89 -21.58 11.41
N TYR A 45 -4.67 -22.15 10.50
CA TYR A 45 -5.58 -23.24 10.78
C TYR A 45 -4.88 -24.52 11.28
N ILE A 46 -3.79 -24.92 10.62
CA ILE A 46 -3.03 -26.15 10.96
C ILE A 46 -2.37 -26.03 12.34
N LEU A 47 -1.80 -24.86 12.65
CA LEU A 47 -1.05 -24.64 13.91
C LEU A 47 -1.94 -24.52 15.15
N SER A 48 -3.22 -24.16 14.98
CA SER A 48 -4.18 -23.98 16.07
C SER A 48 -4.88 -25.28 16.51
N GLY A 49 -4.65 -26.38 15.82
CA GLY A 49 -5.29 -27.66 16.13
C GLY A 49 -6.82 -27.61 15.98
N GLY A 50 -7.37 -26.65 15.22
CA GLY A 50 -8.80 -26.53 14.97
C GLY A 50 -9.60 -25.76 16.02
N TYR A 51 -8.98 -25.08 17.00
CA TYR A 51 -9.65 -24.23 17.99
C TYR A 51 -9.73 -22.77 17.53
N GLY A 52 -10.89 -22.36 17.00
CA GLY A 52 -11.11 -21.21 16.12
C GLY A 52 -10.83 -19.79 16.61
N PHE A 53 -10.89 -19.44 17.91
CA PHE A 53 -11.00 -18.04 18.35
C PHE A 53 -9.69 -17.27 18.52
N GLN A 54 -8.64 -17.90 19.06
CA GLN A 54 -7.32 -17.27 19.17
C GLN A 54 -6.61 -17.15 17.82
N ASP A 55 -7.16 -17.79 16.81
CA ASP A 55 -6.58 -17.96 15.48
C ASP A 55 -6.84 -16.81 14.55
N PHE A 56 -8.00 -16.15 14.62
CA PHE A 56 -8.33 -15.04 13.72
C PHE A 56 -7.34 -13.87 13.90
N ALA A 57 -7.07 -13.46 15.13
CA ALA A 57 -6.14 -12.36 15.43
C ALA A 57 -4.72 -12.68 14.93
N ARG A 58 -4.23 -13.89 15.22
CA ARG A 58 -2.90 -14.34 14.78
C ARG A 58 -2.81 -14.45 13.25
N THR A 59 -3.81 -15.04 12.61
CA THR A 59 -3.86 -15.16 11.16
C THR A 59 -3.94 -13.79 10.50
N SER A 60 -4.75 -12.87 11.04
CA SER A 60 -4.87 -11.50 10.55
C SER A 60 -3.57 -10.71 10.72
N ALA A 61 -2.86 -10.86 11.83
CA ALA A 61 -1.55 -10.24 12.04
C ALA A 61 -0.51 -10.77 11.04
N SER A 62 -0.51 -12.06 10.76
CA SER A 62 0.38 -12.69 9.77
C SER A 62 0.03 -12.25 8.34
N LEU A 63 -1.26 -12.18 7.98
CA LEU A 63 -1.72 -11.62 6.71
C LEU A 63 -1.35 -10.15 6.57
N LEU A 64 -1.46 -9.37 7.64
CA LEU A 64 -1.06 -7.96 7.63
C LEU A 64 0.45 -7.81 7.39
N GLN A 65 1.27 -8.67 7.98
CA GLN A 65 2.72 -8.65 7.73
C GLN A 65 3.04 -8.98 6.27
N LEU A 66 2.32 -9.95 5.67
CA LEU A 66 2.40 -10.25 4.25
C LEU A 66 2.03 -9.04 3.40
N VAL A 67 0.92 -8.37 3.72
CA VAL A 67 0.44 -7.17 3.04
C VAL A 67 1.49 -6.06 3.07
N VAL A 68 2.03 -5.75 4.24
CA VAL A 68 3.04 -4.69 4.42
C VAL A 68 4.33 -5.00 3.64
N LEU A 69 4.67 -6.26 3.43
CA LEU A 69 5.85 -6.67 2.67
C LEU A 69 5.62 -6.64 1.17
N VAL A 70 4.54 -7.28 0.70
CA VAL A 70 4.33 -7.61 -0.72
C VAL A 70 3.62 -6.47 -1.47
N VAL A 71 2.62 -5.85 -0.87
CA VAL A 71 1.80 -4.81 -1.52
C VAL A 71 2.62 -3.56 -1.89
N PRO A 72 3.47 -2.99 -0.99
CA PRO A 72 4.34 -1.88 -1.35
C PRO A 72 5.30 -2.19 -2.49
N LEU A 73 5.88 -3.40 -2.48
CA LEU A 73 6.81 -3.83 -3.52
C LEU A 73 6.11 -3.89 -4.88
N ALA A 74 4.96 -4.56 -4.96
CA ALA A 74 4.18 -4.67 -6.18
C ALA A 74 3.74 -3.29 -6.69
N SER A 75 3.19 -2.46 -5.81
CA SER A 75 2.72 -1.12 -6.16
C SER A 75 3.84 -0.21 -6.69
N LEU A 76 5.01 -0.25 -6.07
CA LEU A 76 6.19 0.50 -6.53
C LEU A 76 6.68 -0.01 -7.89
N LEU A 77 6.86 -1.32 -8.03
CA LEU A 77 7.37 -1.90 -9.27
C LEU A 77 6.40 -1.67 -10.43
N MET A 78 5.12 -1.99 -10.24
CA MET A 78 4.11 -1.81 -11.28
C MET A 78 3.89 -0.34 -11.61
N GLY A 79 3.85 0.54 -10.59
CA GLY A 79 3.73 1.97 -10.77
C GLY A 79 4.90 2.55 -11.57
N VAL A 80 6.13 2.18 -11.25
CA VAL A 80 7.31 2.63 -12.01
C VAL A 80 7.33 2.04 -13.42
N LEU A 81 6.96 0.76 -13.59
CA LEU A 81 6.87 0.13 -14.91
C LEU A 81 5.88 0.82 -15.84
N ALA A 82 4.75 1.29 -15.32
CA ALA A 82 3.72 1.95 -16.10
C ALA A 82 3.97 3.44 -16.33
N LEU A 83 4.67 4.11 -15.39
CA LEU A 83 4.87 5.55 -15.43
C LEU A 83 6.22 5.99 -15.96
N ALA A 84 7.28 5.15 -15.83
CA ALA A 84 8.59 5.48 -16.37
C ALA A 84 8.59 5.25 -17.90
N PRO A 85 8.77 6.32 -18.69
CA PRO A 85 8.67 6.22 -20.15
C PRO A 85 9.82 5.39 -20.72
N GLU A 86 9.52 4.54 -21.69
CA GLU A 86 10.52 3.98 -22.59
C GLU A 86 10.93 5.06 -23.61
N ARG A 87 12.20 5.02 -24.05
CA ARG A 87 12.69 5.94 -25.08
C ARG A 87 11.82 5.81 -26.34
N GLY A 88 11.26 6.91 -26.83
CA GLY A 88 10.36 6.98 -27.98
C GLY A 88 8.87 7.03 -27.66
N THR A 89 8.39 6.39 -26.59
CA THR A 89 6.98 6.48 -26.17
C THR A 89 6.65 7.81 -25.50
N ALA A 90 7.65 8.46 -24.92
CA ALA A 90 7.49 9.78 -24.28
C ALA A 90 7.08 10.84 -25.32
N GLU A 91 7.74 10.86 -26.48
CA GLU A 91 7.47 11.82 -27.57
C GLU A 91 6.04 11.70 -28.09
N LEU A 92 5.55 10.45 -28.27
CA LEU A 92 4.17 10.20 -28.72
C LEU A 92 3.12 10.59 -27.67
N LEU A 93 3.43 10.40 -26.39
CA LEU A 93 2.53 10.79 -25.29
C LEU A 93 2.44 12.32 -25.13
N PHE A 94 3.52 13.03 -25.40
CA PHE A 94 3.59 14.48 -25.26
C PHE A 94 3.10 15.24 -26.49
N SER A 95 2.96 14.58 -27.64
CA SER A 95 2.33 15.16 -28.83
C SER A 95 0.80 15.20 -28.76
N GLN A 96 0.18 14.52 -27.79
CA GLN A 96 -1.26 14.51 -27.61
C GLN A 96 -1.75 15.76 -26.86
N PRO A 97 -2.89 16.36 -27.27
CA PRO A 97 -3.44 17.57 -26.63
C PRO A 97 -4.15 17.26 -25.29
N VAL A 98 -3.53 16.42 -24.45
CA VAL A 98 -4.05 16.01 -23.13
C VAL A 98 -3.11 16.48 -22.04
N SER A 99 -3.66 17.04 -20.95
CA SER A 99 -2.84 17.52 -19.85
C SER A 99 -2.06 16.38 -19.18
N ARG A 100 -0.79 16.60 -18.86
CA ARG A 100 0.09 15.62 -18.19
C ARG A 100 -0.52 15.13 -16.85
N ARG A 101 -1.28 16.01 -16.16
CA ARG A 101 -2.00 15.66 -14.94
C ARG A 101 -3.12 14.67 -15.19
N THR A 102 -3.88 14.85 -16.26
CA THR A 102 -4.96 13.93 -16.67
C THR A 102 -4.41 12.53 -16.94
N ILE A 103 -3.30 12.45 -17.68
CA ILE A 103 -2.62 11.18 -17.99
C ILE A 103 -2.12 10.52 -16.69
N LEU A 104 -1.42 11.26 -15.81
CA LEU A 104 -0.90 10.73 -14.56
C LEU A 104 -2.01 10.19 -13.66
N VAL A 105 -3.05 10.99 -13.43
CA VAL A 105 -4.17 10.58 -12.57
C VAL A 105 -4.91 9.38 -13.15
N GLY A 106 -5.17 9.39 -14.47
CA GLY A 106 -5.81 8.27 -15.15
C GLY A 106 -5.00 6.98 -15.02
N LYS A 107 -3.69 7.04 -15.27
CA LYS A 107 -2.81 5.87 -15.11
C LYS A 107 -2.78 5.35 -13.69
N LEU A 108 -2.64 6.23 -12.69
CA LEU A 108 -2.65 5.83 -11.27
C LEU A 108 -3.97 5.19 -10.87
N LEU A 109 -5.11 5.73 -11.32
CA LEU A 109 -6.42 5.13 -11.06
C LEU A 109 -6.59 3.76 -11.71
N GLY A 110 -6.19 3.61 -12.98
CA GLY A 110 -6.26 2.33 -13.67
C GLY A 110 -5.40 1.25 -13.00
N LEU A 111 -4.16 1.59 -12.63
CA LEU A 111 -3.27 0.70 -11.89
C LEU A 111 -3.79 0.36 -10.50
N PHE A 112 -4.32 1.35 -9.77
CA PHE A 112 -4.91 1.12 -8.46
C PHE A 112 -6.04 0.10 -8.55
N VAL A 113 -6.97 0.25 -9.49
CA VAL A 113 -8.08 -0.70 -9.68
C VAL A 113 -7.57 -2.09 -10.05
N ALA A 114 -6.55 -2.18 -10.91
CA ALA A 114 -5.97 -3.48 -11.30
C ALA A 114 -5.31 -4.20 -10.13
N LEU A 115 -4.50 -3.50 -9.32
CA LEU A 115 -3.84 -4.08 -8.15
C LEU A 115 -4.84 -4.41 -7.04
N ALA A 116 -5.79 -3.52 -6.77
CA ALA A 116 -6.85 -3.77 -5.80
C ALA A 116 -7.70 -5.00 -6.20
N ALA A 117 -8.01 -5.18 -7.48
CA ALA A 117 -8.69 -6.38 -7.96
C ALA A 117 -7.84 -7.65 -7.73
N ALA A 118 -6.54 -7.59 -7.98
CA ALA A 118 -5.62 -8.71 -7.72
C ALA A 118 -5.54 -9.05 -6.22
N GLU A 119 -5.46 -8.03 -5.36
CA GLU A 119 -5.50 -8.18 -3.90
C GLU A 119 -6.83 -8.78 -3.42
N LEU A 120 -7.96 -8.30 -3.95
CA LEU A 120 -9.29 -8.81 -3.62
C LEU A 120 -9.47 -10.29 -4.00
N VAL A 121 -8.87 -10.75 -5.10
CA VAL A 121 -8.85 -12.17 -5.44
C VAL A 121 -8.09 -12.97 -4.37
N GLY A 122 -6.91 -12.53 -3.98
CA GLY A 122 -6.12 -13.18 -2.93
C GLY A 122 -6.83 -13.19 -1.57
N PHE A 123 -7.37 -12.04 -1.14
CA PHE A 123 -8.15 -11.94 0.09
C PHE A 123 -9.46 -12.71 0.01
N GLY A 124 -10.13 -12.75 -1.14
CA GLY A 124 -11.36 -13.53 -1.31
C GLY A 124 -11.11 -15.02 -1.07
N LEU A 125 -10.06 -15.58 -1.67
CA LEU A 125 -9.67 -16.98 -1.47
C LEU A 125 -9.24 -17.24 -0.02
N ALA A 126 -8.39 -16.39 0.56
CA ALA A 126 -7.97 -16.49 1.95
C ALA A 126 -9.15 -16.33 2.93
N GLY A 127 -10.07 -15.39 2.64
CA GLY A 127 -11.27 -15.15 3.43
C GLY A 127 -12.22 -16.34 3.45
N ILE A 128 -12.45 -17.01 2.33
CA ILE A 128 -13.24 -18.24 2.29
C ILE A 128 -12.68 -19.26 3.28
N LEU A 129 -11.35 -19.45 3.30
CA LEU A 129 -10.72 -20.38 4.23
C LEU A 129 -10.86 -19.91 5.69
N VAL A 130 -10.60 -18.65 5.97
CA VAL A 130 -10.67 -18.08 7.33
C VAL A 130 -12.10 -18.16 7.89
N PHE A 131 -13.10 -17.71 7.13
CA PHE A 131 -14.50 -17.72 7.59
C PHE A 131 -15.13 -19.10 7.65
N SER A 132 -14.67 -20.05 6.83
CA SER A 132 -15.12 -21.44 6.95
C SER A 132 -14.64 -22.13 8.21
N THR A 133 -13.56 -21.63 8.83
CA THR A 133 -12.92 -22.24 10.00
C THR A 133 -13.16 -21.46 11.30
N ALA A 134 -13.11 -20.10 11.24
CA ALA A 134 -13.20 -19.23 12.41
C ALA A 134 -14.63 -18.63 12.64
N GLY A 135 -15.58 -18.84 11.69
CA GLY A 135 -16.92 -18.23 11.76
C GLY A 135 -16.89 -16.73 11.49
N ASP A 136 -18.03 -16.04 11.75
CA ASP A 136 -18.24 -14.64 11.34
C ASP A 136 -17.64 -13.58 12.29
N GLU A 137 -17.13 -13.97 13.45
CA GLU A 137 -16.77 -13.03 14.51
C GLU A 137 -15.56 -12.13 14.20
N GLY A 138 -14.79 -12.45 13.15
CA GLY A 138 -13.64 -11.66 12.68
C GLY A 138 -13.90 -10.73 11.51
N GLY A 139 -15.13 -10.64 10.99
CA GLY A 139 -15.44 -9.98 9.73
C GLY A 139 -15.03 -8.51 9.65
N GLY A 140 -15.23 -7.75 10.73
CA GLY A 140 -14.82 -6.35 10.82
C GLY A 140 -13.30 -6.16 10.73
N GLY A 141 -12.54 -7.01 11.41
CA GLY A 141 -11.07 -6.99 11.37
C GLY A 141 -10.53 -7.37 9.99
N TYR A 142 -11.17 -8.34 9.33
CA TYR A 142 -10.80 -8.73 7.97
C TYR A 142 -11.08 -7.63 6.95
N ALA A 143 -12.23 -6.97 7.05
CA ALA A 143 -12.55 -5.83 6.20
C ALA A 143 -11.54 -4.68 6.39
N LEU A 144 -11.11 -4.42 7.64
CA LEU A 144 -10.08 -3.44 7.94
C LEU A 144 -8.72 -3.83 7.34
N LEU A 145 -8.35 -5.11 7.38
CA LEU A 145 -7.15 -5.63 6.74
C LEU A 145 -7.16 -5.37 5.22
N VAL A 146 -8.27 -5.69 4.55
CA VAL A 146 -8.44 -5.45 3.10
C VAL A 146 -8.39 -3.95 2.79
N ALA A 147 -9.09 -3.12 3.56
CA ALA A 147 -9.04 -1.65 3.38
C ALA A 147 -7.63 -1.10 3.59
N SER A 148 -6.88 -1.65 4.56
CA SER A 148 -5.49 -1.29 4.83
C SER A 148 -4.57 -1.62 3.66
N ALA A 149 -4.75 -2.77 3.01
CA ALA A 149 -4.00 -3.16 1.81
C ALA A 149 -4.26 -2.18 0.65
N MET A 150 -5.52 -1.84 0.39
CA MET A 150 -5.88 -0.88 -0.66
C MET A 150 -5.30 0.51 -0.40
N LEU A 151 -5.33 0.97 0.87
CA LEU A 151 -4.74 2.24 1.25
C LEU A 151 -3.22 2.26 1.03
N LEU A 152 -2.57 1.14 1.36
CA LEU A 152 -1.14 0.94 1.15
C LEU A 152 -0.79 0.96 -0.35
N THR A 153 -1.58 0.27 -1.18
CA THR A 153 -1.46 0.29 -2.63
C THR A 153 -1.55 1.73 -3.17
N ALA A 154 -2.54 2.50 -2.75
CA ALA A 154 -2.70 3.90 -3.17
C ALA A 154 -1.49 4.77 -2.76
N ALA A 155 -1.00 4.62 -1.53
CA ALA A 155 0.15 5.36 -1.02
C ALA A 155 1.43 5.04 -1.82
N PHE A 156 1.72 3.76 -2.04
CA PHE A 156 2.93 3.35 -2.74
C PHE A 156 2.87 3.57 -4.26
N LEU A 157 1.70 3.55 -4.88
CA LEU A 157 1.52 4.04 -6.25
C LEU A 157 1.82 5.54 -6.38
N ALA A 158 1.43 6.36 -5.38
CA ALA A 158 1.77 7.77 -5.38
C ALA A 158 3.29 7.98 -5.21
N ILE A 159 3.96 7.17 -4.39
CA ILE A 159 5.43 7.18 -4.26
C ILE A 159 6.09 6.72 -5.57
N ALA A 160 5.55 5.70 -6.24
CA ALA A 160 6.01 5.26 -7.55
C ALA A 160 5.95 6.37 -8.61
N ALA A 161 4.90 7.20 -8.57
CA ALA A 161 4.79 8.37 -9.43
C ALA A 161 5.90 9.40 -9.17
N LEU A 162 6.29 9.61 -7.90
CA LEU A 162 7.44 10.47 -7.56
C LEU A 162 8.75 9.91 -8.07
N VAL A 163 8.98 8.60 -7.91
CA VAL A 163 10.17 7.91 -8.39
C VAL A 163 10.25 8.00 -9.90
N ALA A 164 9.15 7.73 -10.60
CA ALA A 164 9.08 7.81 -12.06
C ALA A 164 9.33 9.25 -12.56
N ALA A 165 8.74 10.26 -11.90
CA ALA A 165 8.96 11.67 -12.23
C ALA A 165 10.42 12.13 -11.99
N GLY A 166 11.11 11.55 -11.01
CA GLY A 166 12.54 11.79 -10.76
C GLY A 166 13.47 11.07 -11.74
N ALA A 167 12.96 10.09 -12.47
CA ALA A 167 13.69 9.28 -13.43
C ALA A 167 13.53 9.74 -14.88
N VAL A 168 12.81 10.84 -15.14
CA VAL A 168 12.61 11.38 -16.49
C VAL A 168 13.98 11.67 -17.14
N GLY A 169 14.17 11.22 -18.38
CA GLY A 169 15.45 11.29 -19.09
C GLY A 169 16.49 10.23 -18.67
N ARG A 170 16.21 9.36 -17.72
CA ARG A 170 17.08 8.28 -17.25
C ARG A 170 16.59 6.91 -17.71
N LYS A 171 17.46 5.89 -17.62
CA LYS A 171 17.10 4.51 -17.95
C LYS A 171 16.04 3.97 -16.97
N ARG A 172 15.02 3.29 -17.46
CA ARG A 172 13.95 2.63 -16.67
C ARG A 172 14.50 1.72 -15.57
N THR A 173 15.63 1.06 -15.81
CA THR A 173 16.33 0.22 -14.81
C THR A 173 16.76 1.01 -13.58
N ARG A 174 17.15 2.28 -13.72
CA ARG A 174 17.47 3.14 -12.56
C ARG A 174 16.23 3.47 -11.73
N ALA A 175 15.10 3.72 -12.39
CA ALA A 175 13.84 3.97 -11.69
C ALA A 175 13.39 2.74 -10.88
N LEU A 176 13.55 1.53 -11.44
CA LEU A 176 13.28 0.28 -10.74
C LEU A 176 14.23 0.06 -9.55
N ALA A 177 15.53 0.33 -9.72
CA ALA A 177 16.48 0.24 -8.63
C ALA A 177 16.13 1.21 -7.48
N VAL A 178 15.76 2.46 -7.80
CA VAL A 178 15.30 3.43 -6.80
C VAL A 178 14.01 2.95 -6.12
N ALA A 179 13.07 2.36 -6.86
CA ALA A 179 11.85 1.80 -6.28
C ALA A 179 12.15 0.69 -5.25
N LEU A 180 13.10 -0.20 -5.56
CA LEU A 180 13.54 -1.24 -4.63
C LEU A 180 14.20 -0.65 -3.37
N VAL A 181 15.06 0.36 -3.53
CA VAL A 181 15.69 1.06 -2.40
C VAL A 181 14.62 1.75 -1.53
N VAL A 182 13.63 2.41 -2.15
CA VAL A 182 12.51 3.04 -1.44
C VAL A 182 11.68 2.01 -0.68
N TRP A 183 11.37 0.89 -1.31
CA TRP A 183 10.67 -0.21 -0.65
C TRP A 183 11.45 -0.73 0.55
N PHE A 184 12.73 -1.07 0.37
CA PHE A 184 13.59 -1.58 1.44
C PHE A 184 13.70 -0.58 2.59
N ALA A 185 13.89 0.69 2.28
CA ALA A 185 13.95 1.76 3.27
C ALA A 185 12.64 1.90 4.06
N ALA A 186 11.49 1.95 3.36
CA ALA A 186 10.19 2.15 4.00
C ALA A 186 9.72 0.93 4.81
N VAL A 187 9.97 -0.29 4.32
CA VAL A 187 9.40 -1.50 4.94
C VAL A 187 10.33 -2.13 5.97
N ILE A 188 11.64 -2.01 5.77
CA ILE A 188 12.64 -2.71 6.61
C ILE A 188 13.53 -1.72 7.37
N LEU A 189 14.19 -0.79 6.66
CA LEU A 189 15.23 0.04 7.26
C LEU A 189 14.68 1.01 8.31
N VAL A 190 13.52 1.63 8.08
CA VAL A 190 12.89 2.55 9.03
C VAL A 190 12.55 1.83 10.34
N ASP A 191 11.99 0.64 10.28
CA ASP A 191 11.64 -0.13 11.47
C ASP A 191 12.89 -0.56 12.25
N LEU A 192 13.89 -1.09 11.53
CA LEU A 192 15.14 -1.55 12.14
C LEU A 192 15.91 -0.40 12.81
N THR A 193 16.04 0.72 12.11
CA THR A 193 16.74 1.91 12.64
C THR A 193 15.98 2.53 13.80
N THR A 194 14.65 2.59 13.71
CA THR A 194 13.82 3.13 14.79
C THR A 194 13.92 2.31 16.05
N LEU A 195 13.84 0.98 15.96
CA LEU A 195 14.02 0.07 17.09
C LEU A 195 15.43 0.15 17.66
N GLY A 196 16.46 0.17 16.79
CA GLY A 196 17.86 0.28 17.21
C GLY A 196 18.14 1.59 17.96
N VAL A 197 17.65 2.72 17.46
CA VAL A 197 17.83 4.02 18.13
C VAL A 197 16.96 4.10 19.40
N ALA A 198 15.72 3.60 19.37
CA ALA A 198 14.85 3.61 20.54
C ALA A 198 15.42 2.83 21.72
N SER A 199 16.16 1.74 21.47
CA SER A 199 16.81 0.95 22.51
C SER A 199 17.93 1.69 23.27
N LEU A 200 18.47 2.76 22.67
CA LEU A 200 19.54 3.59 23.24
C LEU A 200 19.01 4.84 23.95
N LEU A 201 17.70 5.11 23.86
CA LEU A 201 17.08 6.32 24.38
C LEU A 201 16.32 6.07 25.69
N PRO A 202 16.18 7.09 26.56
CA PRO A 202 15.25 7.03 27.70
C PRO A 202 13.82 6.76 27.23
N SER A 203 13.02 6.07 28.05
CA SER A 203 11.67 5.57 27.70
C SER A 203 10.73 6.63 27.07
N THR A 204 10.77 7.86 27.58
CA THR A 204 9.97 8.97 27.03
C THR A 204 10.41 9.42 25.64
N ALA A 205 11.71 9.48 25.38
CA ALA A 205 12.26 9.83 24.06
C ALA A 205 12.06 8.67 23.07
N ALA A 206 12.27 7.45 23.51
CA ALA A 206 12.02 6.24 22.71
C ALA A 206 10.56 6.16 22.24
N SER A 207 9.59 6.38 23.16
CA SER A 207 8.17 6.40 22.80
C SER A 207 7.82 7.47 21.78
N ARG A 208 8.37 8.67 21.91
CA ARG A 208 8.17 9.75 20.92
C ARG A 208 8.75 9.39 19.56
N LEU A 209 9.96 8.82 19.53
CA LEU A 209 10.60 8.38 18.28
C LEU A 209 9.76 7.31 17.59
N LEU A 210 9.27 6.30 18.31
CA LEU A 210 8.40 5.25 17.78
C LEU A 210 7.12 5.83 17.18
N VAL A 211 6.44 6.74 17.87
CA VAL A 211 5.23 7.40 17.35
C VAL A 211 5.54 8.20 16.08
N LEU A 212 6.61 9.00 16.08
CA LEU A 212 7.00 9.80 14.91
C LEU A 212 7.37 8.93 13.71
N SER A 213 8.08 7.81 13.92
CA SER A 213 8.45 6.90 12.84
C SER A 213 7.23 6.25 12.20
N VAL A 214 6.25 5.84 13.01
CA VAL A 214 4.97 5.28 12.53
C VAL A 214 4.22 6.33 11.70
N LEU A 215 4.13 7.57 12.16
CA LEU A 215 3.43 8.63 11.43
C LEU A 215 4.15 9.06 10.16
N ALA A 216 5.47 9.01 10.14
CA ALA A 216 6.27 9.39 8.97
C ALA A 216 6.29 8.31 7.86
N ASN A 217 6.11 7.04 8.23
CA ASN A 217 6.19 5.90 7.31
C ASN A 217 4.81 5.33 6.99
N PRO A 218 4.33 5.38 5.73
CA PRO A 218 3.02 4.87 5.37
C PRO A 218 2.86 3.36 5.65
N ALA A 219 3.93 2.56 5.52
CA ALA A 219 3.89 1.14 5.85
C ALA A 219 3.71 0.92 7.36
N GLY A 220 4.45 1.64 8.19
CA GLY A 220 4.33 1.63 9.65
C GLY A 220 2.97 2.12 10.13
N ALA A 221 2.45 3.20 9.53
CA ALA A 221 1.14 3.77 9.88
C ALA A 221 -0.01 2.79 9.60
N VAL A 222 0.00 2.15 8.42
CA VAL A 222 -1.01 1.13 8.07
C VAL A 222 -0.92 -0.07 8.99
N ARG A 223 0.29 -0.60 9.20
CA ARG A 223 0.49 -1.75 10.08
C ARG A 223 -0.03 -1.48 11.49
N THR A 224 0.38 -0.36 12.09
CA THR A 224 -0.02 -0.01 13.46
C THR A 224 -1.51 0.26 13.55
N GLY A 225 -2.10 0.99 12.59
CA GLY A 225 -3.53 1.28 12.55
C GLY A 225 -4.38 0.02 12.39
N ALA A 226 -3.98 -0.90 11.51
CA ALA A 226 -4.67 -2.16 11.28
C ALA A 226 -4.59 -3.09 12.51
N LEU A 227 -3.41 -3.26 13.11
CA LEU A 227 -3.24 -4.06 14.32
C LEU A 227 -4.08 -3.52 15.50
N LEU A 228 -4.09 -2.20 15.71
CA LEU A 228 -4.94 -1.58 16.71
C LEU A 228 -6.43 -1.80 16.46
N GLY A 229 -6.84 -1.82 15.22
CA GLY A 229 -8.25 -2.07 14.84
C GLY A 229 -8.66 -3.54 14.93
N ILE A 230 -7.73 -4.48 14.72
CA ILE A 230 -7.99 -5.94 14.76
C ILE A 230 -7.86 -6.48 16.19
N GLU A 231 -6.77 -6.17 16.87
CA GLU A 231 -6.42 -6.74 18.18
C GLU A 231 -6.70 -5.77 19.34
N GLY A 232 -7.05 -4.53 19.04
CA GLY A 232 -7.26 -3.50 20.05
C GLY A 232 -5.95 -3.12 20.75
N THR A 233 -6.08 -2.71 22.03
CA THR A 233 -4.95 -2.24 22.84
C THR A 233 -4.01 -3.36 23.29
N ALA A 234 -4.42 -4.62 23.18
CA ALA A 234 -3.62 -5.78 23.58
C ALA A 234 -2.38 -5.98 22.70
N ALA A 235 -2.42 -5.54 21.44
CA ALA A 235 -1.37 -5.77 20.44
C ALA A 235 0.02 -5.18 20.80
N PHE A 236 0.09 -4.13 21.61
CA PHE A 236 1.32 -3.33 21.74
C PHE A 236 1.81 -3.05 23.17
N GLY A 237 1.18 -3.58 24.19
CA GLY A 237 1.60 -3.33 25.58
C GLY A 237 1.69 -1.83 25.95
N SER A 238 2.74 -1.43 26.66
CA SER A 238 2.92 -0.03 27.11
C SER A 238 3.15 1.01 26.02
N ALA A 239 3.71 0.61 24.87
CA ALA A 239 3.94 1.51 23.73
C ALA A 239 2.63 1.92 23.04
N SER A 240 1.62 1.05 23.02
CA SER A 240 0.31 1.37 22.48
C SER A 240 -0.45 2.38 23.32
N LEU A 241 -0.28 2.33 24.65
CA LEU A 241 -0.90 3.31 25.55
C LEU A 241 -0.35 4.72 25.31
N ALA A 242 0.94 4.86 25.00
CA ALA A 242 1.53 6.15 24.63
C ALA A 242 0.96 6.65 23.29
N PHE A 243 0.81 5.78 22.31
CA PHE A 243 0.23 6.12 21.00
C PHE A 243 -1.26 6.47 21.12
N LEU A 244 -2.04 5.71 21.90
CA LEU A 244 -3.45 5.96 22.15
C LEU A 244 -3.69 7.27 22.91
N ARG A 245 -2.85 7.59 23.90
CA ARG A 245 -2.89 8.88 24.60
C ARG A 245 -2.61 10.05 23.65
N PHE A 246 -1.64 9.89 22.74
CA PHE A 246 -1.32 10.90 21.75
C PHE A 246 -2.46 11.09 20.73
N THR A 247 -3.13 10.04 20.31
CA THR A 247 -4.17 10.05 19.28
C THR A 247 -5.60 10.15 19.82
N ARG A 248 -5.77 10.32 21.16
CA ARG A 248 -7.08 10.39 21.81
C ARG A 248 -7.96 9.15 21.66
N GLY A 249 -7.35 7.96 21.62
CA GLY A 249 -8.04 6.67 21.59
C GLY A 249 -7.87 5.87 20.31
N PRO A 250 -8.38 4.62 20.24
CA PRO A 250 -8.18 3.72 19.10
C PRO A 250 -8.80 4.24 17.80
N ALA A 251 -9.98 4.89 17.88
CA ALA A 251 -10.60 5.54 16.72
C ALA A 251 -9.77 6.71 16.19
N GLY A 252 -9.18 7.50 17.09
CA GLY A 252 -8.26 8.58 16.76
C GLY A 252 -6.95 8.07 16.16
N ALA A 253 -6.44 6.93 16.63
CA ALA A 253 -5.25 6.28 16.08
C ALA A 253 -5.47 5.82 14.63
N ALA A 254 -6.59 5.16 14.36
CA ALA A 254 -6.98 4.75 13.01
C ALA A 254 -7.20 5.97 12.08
N ALA A 255 -7.87 7.00 12.58
CA ALA A 255 -8.11 8.24 11.83
C ALA A 255 -6.80 9.00 11.53
N THR A 256 -5.87 9.10 12.51
CA THR A 256 -4.57 9.76 12.30
C THR A 256 -3.69 8.96 11.33
N ALA A 257 -3.66 7.65 11.41
CA ALA A 257 -2.97 6.82 10.43
C ALA A 257 -3.54 7.03 9.01
N GLY A 258 -4.86 6.99 8.87
CA GLY A 258 -5.56 7.24 7.61
C GLY A 258 -5.28 8.65 7.05
N SER A 259 -5.39 9.69 7.88
CA SER A 259 -5.13 11.08 7.48
C SER A 259 -3.67 11.32 7.09
N THR A 260 -2.72 10.70 7.78
CA THR A 260 -1.29 10.80 7.46
C THR A 260 -0.99 10.18 6.10
N ILE A 261 -1.57 9.00 5.80
CA ILE A 261 -1.40 8.33 4.52
C ILE A 261 -2.06 9.14 3.40
N GLN A 262 -3.28 9.64 3.61
CA GLN A 262 -3.94 10.50 2.64
C GLN A 262 -3.13 11.77 2.36
N ALA A 263 -2.60 12.42 3.39
CA ALA A 263 -1.74 13.60 3.24
C ALA A 263 -0.43 13.27 2.50
N ALA A 264 0.20 12.15 2.80
CA ALA A 264 1.41 11.69 2.11
C ALA A 264 1.13 11.38 0.64
N THR A 265 0.03 10.69 0.34
CA THR A 265 -0.41 10.36 -1.01
C THR A 265 -0.71 11.61 -1.83
N GLU A 266 -1.41 12.58 -1.25
CA GLU A 266 -1.75 13.83 -1.93
C GLU A 266 -0.50 14.70 -2.16
N ARG A 267 0.41 14.80 -1.18
CA ARG A 267 1.71 15.48 -1.36
C ARG A 267 2.53 14.83 -2.47
N ALA A 268 2.60 13.50 -2.49
CA ALA A 268 3.30 12.75 -3.51
C ALA A 268 2.72 13.02 -4.90
N ARG A 269 1.40 12.95 -5.06
CA ARG A 269 0.69 13.28 -6.31
C ARG A 269 0.97 14.71 -6.78
N ARG A 270 0.83 15.70 -5.90
CA ARG A 270 1.07 17.13 -6.24
C ARG A 270 2.52 17.37 -6.65
N THR A 271 3.47 16.78 -5.94
CA THR A 271 4.91 16.93 -6.24
C THR A 271 5.26 16.26 -7.55
N ALA A 272 4.75 15.05 -7.82
CA ALA A 272 4.94 14.36 -9.09
C ALA A 272 4.36 15.16 -10.26
N ALA A 273 3.14 15.67 -10.12
CA ALA A 273 2.48 16.50 -11.14
C ALA A 273 3.26 17.81 -11.42
N ARG A 274 3.78 18.48 -10.36
CA ARG A 274 4.62 19.69 -10.51
C ARG A 274 5.96 19.39 -11.19
N ARG A 275 6.62 18.28 -10.83
CA ARG A 275 7.88 17.86 -11.48
C ARG A 275 7.66 17.57 -12.96
N LEU A 276 6.62 16.83 -13.30
CA LEU A 276 6.27 16.53 -14.69
C LEU A 276 5.92 17.79 -15.50
N SER A 277 5.31 18.81 -14.88
CA SER A 277 5.00 20.07 -15.57
C SER A 277 6.22 20.98 -15.79
N ARG A 278 7.32 20.77 -15.08
CA ARG A 278 8.58 21.58 -15.20
C ARG A 278 9.62 20.93 -16.10
N VAL A 279 9.40 19.71 -16.54
CA VAL A 279 10.29 19.07 -17.50
C VAL A 279 9.89 19.60 -18.88
N ASP A 280 10.55 20.69 -19.30
CA ASP A 280 10.58 21.13 -20.68
C ASP A 280 11.40 20.11 -21.46
N LEU A 281 10.79 19.58 -22.51
CA LEU A 281 11.41 18.67 -23.48
C LEU A 281 12.04 19.50 -24.60
#